data_a8ff690c68e08f30a26879daa86bce99
#
_entry.id   a8ff690c68e08f30a26879daa86bce99
#
_cell.length_a   1.000
_cell.length_b   1.000
_cell.length_c   1.000
_cell.angle_alpha   90.00
_cell.angle_beta   90.00
_cell.angle_gamma   90.00
#
_symmetry.space_group_name_H-M   'P 1'
#
loop_
_entity.id
_entity.type
_entity.pdbx_description
1 polymer ?
#
loop_
_entity_poly.entity_id
_entity_poly.type
_entity_poly.pdbx_seq_one_letter_code
_entity_poly.pdbx_strand_id
1 'polypeptide(L)'
;LSSLYGNDVRLAKSFHVPGGDINKAYGIQLVNGEILFMKANEKSNLDFFEKESLNIQTIANTKTISTPKLLALGTDNGEEVGYLFLLMEFVELGDLDEKSWERFAADLSDMHKADTESFIPKNDFQNGKKFGFLQDNYIGKTKQINTPKETWLDFFRENRLENQFKLPEKHFSSDDFKKINKLLD
;
A
#
# COMPACT_ATOMS: atom_id res chain seq x y z
N LEU A 1 12.82 -6.86 17.36
CA LEU A 1 13.97 -7.51 16.68
C LEU A 1 14.23 -8.91 17.26
N SER A 2 14.29 -9.05 18.59
CA SER A 2 14.57 -10.36 19.22
C SER A 2 13.61 -11.47 18.82
N SER A 3 12.34 -11.18 18.57
CA SER A 3 11.36 -12.17 18.11
C SER A 3 11.58 -12.64 16.66
N LEU A 4 12.24 -11.84 15.84
CA LEU A 4 12.51 -12.15 14.42
C LEU A 4 13.89 -12.78 14.22
N TYR A 5 14.89 -12.34 14.97
CA TYR A 5 16.29 -12.65 14.74
C TYR A 5 16.99 -13.31 15.93
N GLY A 6 16.28 -13.53 17.03
CA GLY A 6 16.87 -14.07 18.28
C GLY A 6 17.48 -12.98 19.18
N ASN A 7 17.88 -13.39 20.37
CA ASN A 7 18.30 -12.44 21.42
C ASN A 7 19.65 -11.75 21.18
N ASP A 8 20.45 -12.25 20.25
CA ASP A 8 21.80 -11.73 19.96
C ASP A 8 21.80 -10.60 18.92
N VAL A 9 20.67 -10.35 18.26
CA VAL A 9 20.56 -9.30 17.26
C VAL A 9 20.36 -7.95 17.93
N ARG A 10 21.26 -7.02 17.63
CA ARG A 10 21.26 -5.66 18.16
C ARG A 10 21.24 -4.64 17.03
N LEU A 11 20.64 -3.50 17.33
CA LEU A 11 20.72 -2.31 16.49
C LEU A 11 22.16 -1.79 16.51
N ALA A 12 22.78 -1.61 15.36
CA ALA A 12 24.06 -0.93 15.21
C ALA A 12 23.86 0.57 15.04
N LYS A 13 22.99 0.96 14.10
CA LYS A 13 22.60 2.36 13.88
C LYS A 13 21.24 2.45 13.17
N SER A 14 20.62 3.62 13.25
CA SER A 14 19.50 4.00 12.40
C SER A 14 19.83 5.29 11.66
N PHE A 15 19.22 5.43 10.47
CA PHE A 15 19.37 6.65 9.67
C PHE A 15 18.03 6.96 9.00
N HIS A 16 17.79 8.25 8.78
CA HIS A 16 16.56 8.69 8.10
C HIS A 16 16.64 8.36 6.61
N VAL A 17 15.57 7.80 6.07
CA VAL A 17 15.40 7.58 4.63
C VAL A 17 14.49 8.70 4.10
N PRO A 18 14.98 9.56 3.20
CA PRO A 18 14.18 10.65 2.66
C PRO A 18 13.05 10.12 1.79
N GLY A 19 11.93 10.81 1.77
CA GLY A 19 10.73 10.49 0.98
C GLY A 19 9.54 10.11 1.87
N GLY A 20 8.34 10.35 1.33
CA GLY A 20 7.07 10.09 2.01
C GLY A 20 6.64 11.25 2.94
N ASP A 21 5.45 11.81 2.67
CA ASP A 21 4.92 12.96 3.43
C ASP A 21 4.07 12.54 4.64
N ILE A 22 3.79 11.25 4.79
CA ILE A 22 2.82 10.73 5.78
C ILE A 22 3.53 10.05 6.94
N ASN A 23 4.50 9.20 6.64
CA ASN A 23 5.22 8.37 7.61
C ASN A 23 6.68 8.79 7.70
N LYS A 24 7.27 8.66 8.89
CA LYS A 24 8.72 8.74 9.03
C LYS A 24 9.33 7.42 8.56
N ALA A 25 10.38 7.49 7.75
CA ALA A 25 11.07 6.32 7.22
C ALA A 25 12.52 6.26 7.72
N TYR A 26 12.95 5.06 8.09
CA TYR A 26 14.27 4.80 8.64
C TYR A 26 14.92 3.56 8.04
N GLY A 27 16.21 3.61 7.80
CA GLY A 27 17.04 2.43 7.65
C GLY A 27 17.54 1.97 9.02
N ILE A 28 17.37 0.69 9.33
CA ILE A 28 17.74 0.08 10.59
C ILE A 28 18.89 -0.90 10.31
N GLN A 29 20.13 -0.50 10.60
CA GLN A 29 21.26 -1.40 10.41
C GLN A 29 21.50 -2.23 11.67
N LEU A 30 21.58 -3.53 11.49
CA LEU A 30 21.87 -4.51 12.53
C LEU A 30 23.39 -4.73 12.66
N VAL A 31 23.84 -5.28 13.80
CA VAL A 31 25.26 -5.54 14.06
C VAL A 31 25.87 -6.59 13.10
N ASN A 32 25.05 -7.44 12.49
CA ASN A 32 25.47 -8.39 11.46
C ASN A 32 25.63 -7.76 10.06
N GLY A 33 25.38 -6.45 9.94
CA GLY A 33 25.48 -5.70 8.69
C GLY A 33 24.19 -5.62 7.89
N GLU A 34 23.17 -6.41 8.22
CA GLU A 34 21.87 -6.38 7.54
C GLU A 34 21.19 -5.02 7.75
N ILE A 35 20.52 -4.53 6.71
CA ILE A 35 19.74 -3.28 6.78
C ILE A 35 18.27 -3.63 6.56
N LEU A 36 17.41 -3.09 7.40
CA LEU A 36 15.96 -3.20 7.33
C LEU A 36 15.36 -1.82 7.06
N PHE A 37 14.20 -1.79 6.41
CA PHE A 37 13.43 -0.57 6.22
C PHE A 37 12.30 -0.51 7.24
N MET A 38 12.17 0.60 7.93
CA MET A 38 11.13 0.82 8.93
C MET A 38 10.34 2.08 8.60
N LYS A 39 9.03 1.95 8.49
CA LYS A 39 8.10 3.08 8.58
C LYS A 39 7.62 3.21 10.01
N ALA A 40 7.52 4.45 10.51
CA ALA A 40 7.00 4.75 11.83
C ALA A 40 5.96 5.86 11.78
N ASN A 41 4.93 5.74 12.61
CA ASN A 41 3.87 6.73 12.75
C ASN A 41 3.28 6.66 14.17
N GLU A 42 2.36 7.56 14.49
CA GLU A 42 1.59 7.51 15.72
C GLU A 42 0.67 6.30 15.77
N LYS A 43 0.43 5.78 16.95
CA LYS A 43 -0.38 4.57 17.20
C LYS A 43 -1.82 4.70 16.68
N SER A 44 -2.35 5.91 16.61
CA SER A 44 -3.67 6.21 16.02
C SER A 44 -3.80 5.81 14.54
N ASN A 45 -2.68 5.61 13.83
CA ASN A 45 -2.63 5.25 12.42
C ASN A 45 -2.47 3.74 12.18
N LEU A 46 -2.84 2.87 13.15
CA LEU A 46 -2.69 1.42 13.03
C LEU A 46 -3.44 0.87 11.80
N ASP A 47 -4.69 1.29 11.58
CA ASP A 47 -5.48 0.90 10.41
C ASP A 47 -4.78 1.19 9.08
N PHE A 48 -4.05 2.30 9.01
CA PHE A 48 -3.27 2.66 7.81
C PHE A 48 -2.15 1.64 7.51
N PHE A 49 -1.38 1.23 8.53
CA PHE A 49 -0.30 0.26 8.34
C PHE A 49 -0.80 -1.17 8.15
N GLU A 50 -1.91 -1.54 8.78
CA GLU A 50 -2.56 -2.83 8.52
C GLU A 50 -2.98 -2.95 7.05
N LYS A 51 -3.58 -1.90 6.49
CA LYS A 51 -3.97 -1.86 5.09
C LYS A 51 -2.79 -1.82 4.14
N GLU A 52 -1.74 -1.06 4.47
CA GLU A 52 -0.50 -1.07 3.68
C GLU A 52 0.14 -2.46 3.64
N SER A 53 0.20 -3.13 4.79
CA SER A 53 0.70 -4.50 4.89
C SER A 53 -0.12 -5.48 4.04
N LEU A 54 -1.44 -5.41 4.13
CA LEU A 54 -2.32 -6.23 3.31
C LEU A 54 -2.13 -5.97 1.81
N ASN A 55 -1.99 -4.70 1.41
CA ASN A 55 -1.77 -4.34 0.02
C ASN A 55 -0.46 -4.96 -0.52
N ILE A 56 0.64 -4.79 0.20
CA ILE A 56 1.94 -5.35 -0.18
C ILE A 56 1.87 -6.89 -0.25
N GLN A 57 1.27 -7.53 0.76
CA GLN A 57 1.12 -8.99 0.78
C GLN A 57 0.25 -9.51 -0.37
N THR A 58 -0.82 -8.80 -0.71
CA THR A 58 -1.70 -9.17 -1.82
C THR A 58 -0.96 -9.09 -3.16
N ILE A 59 -0.16 -8.04 -3.38
CA ILE A 59 0.69 -7.93 -4.57
C ILE A 59 1.74 -9.05 -4.58
N ALA A 60 2.42 -9.31 -3.47
CA ALA A 60 3.39 -10.39 -3.35
C ALA A 60 2.80 -11.76 -3.69
N ASN A 61 1.55 -12.02 -3.32
CA ASN A 61 0.86 -13.28 -3.58
C ASN A 61 0.59 -13.52 -5.07
N THR A 62 0.60 -12.48 -5.91
CA THR A 62 0.50 -12.65 -7.38
C THR A 62 1.75 -13.31 -7.97
N LYS A 63 2.91 -13.19 -7.32
CA LYS A 63 4.21 -13.72 -7.76
C LYS A 63 4.65 -13.22 -9.14
N THR A 64 4.17 -12.07 -9.54
CA THR A 64 4.44 -11.46 -10.85
C THR A 64 5.41 -10.29 -10.74
N ILE A 65 5.25 -9.46 -9.73
CA ILE A 65 6.11 -8.30 -9.48
C ILE A 65 6.75 -8.41 -8.09
N SER A 66 8.00 -8.03 -7.98
CA SER A 66 8.72 -8.05 -6.70
C SER A 66 8.21 -6.98 -5.75
N THR A 67 8.05 -7.35 -4.49
CA THR A 67 7.70 -6.45 -3.39
C THR A 67 8.69 -6.61 -2.25
N PRO A 68 8.92 -5.60 -1.40
CA PRO A 68 9.70 -5.79 -0.18
C PRO A 68 9.02 -6.83 0.72
N LYS A 69 9.81 -7.72 1.31
CA LYS A 69 9.31 -8.70 2.26
C LYS A 69 8.88 -8.00 3.55
N LEU A 70 7.63 -8.23 3.95
CA LEU A 70 7.12 -7.77 5.24
C LEU A 70 7.72 -8.64 6.36
N LEU A 71 8.25 -8.00 7.40
CA LEU A 71 8.89 -8.67 8.52
C LEU A 71 8.07 -8.55 9.80
N ALA A 72 7.58 -7.36 10.13
CA ALA A 72 6.73 -7.14 11.29
C ALA A 72 5.90 -5.87 11.17
N LEU A 73 4.71 -5.93 11.75
CA LEU A 73 3.91 -4.78 12.13
C LEU A 73 3.78 -4.81 13.66
N GLY A 74 4.01 -3.71 14.32
CA GLY A 74 3.94 -3.66 15.77
C GLY A 74 3.84 -2.26 16.33
N THR A 75 3.64 -2.21 17.63
CA THR A 75 3.63 -0.97 18.41
C THR A 75 4.73 -1.05 19.45
N ASP A 76 5.29 0.10 19.82
CA ASP A 76 6.08 0.19 21.03
C ASP A 76 5.17 0.06 22.27
N ASN A 77 5.77 -0.28 23.40
CA ASN A 77 5.08 -0.38 24.68
C ASN A 77 5.12 0.95 25.46
N GLY A 78 5.40 2.07 24.79
CA GLY A 78 5.44 3.40 25.39
C GLY A 78 4.08 3.80 25.97
N GLU A 79 4.07 4.22 27.22
CA GLU A 79 2.83 4.47 27.96
C GLU A 79 2.10 5.75 27.56
N GLU A 80 2.80 6.78 27.05
CA GLU A 80 2.18 8.08 26.77
C GLU A 80 2.03 8.44 25.30
N VAL A 81 3.00 8.10 24.45
CA VAL A 81 2.96 8.37 23.01
C VAL A 81 3.42 7.12 22.29
N GLY A 82 2.50 6.15 22.14
CA GLY A 82 2.82 4.91 21.44
C GLY A 82 3.11 5.15 19.96
N TYR A 83 4.26 4.65 19.49
CA TYR A 83 4.58 4.59 18.09
C TYR A 83 4.21 3.25 17.51
N LEU A 84 3.77 3.31 16.27
CA LEU A 84 3.50 2.20 15.40
C LEU A 84 4.63 2.07 14.40
N PHE A 85 5.04 0.86 14.08
CA PHE A 85 6.04 0.62 13.06
C PHE A 85 5.64 -0.53 12.11
N LEU A 86 6.06 -0.38 10.86
CA LEU A 86 6.04 -1.41 9.83
C LEU A 86 7.48 -1.68 9.40
N LEU A 87 7.95 -2.89 9.65
CA LEU A 87 9.31 -3.34 9.35
C LEU A 87 9.28 -4.23 8.11
N MET A 88 10.17 -3.96 7.17
CA MET A 88 10.27 -4.72 5.92
C MET A 88 11.72 -4.78 5.44
N GLU A 89 11.95 -5.57 4.43
CA GLU A 89 13.20 -5.63 3.68
C GLU A 89 13.59 -4.24 3.18
N PHE A 90 14.88 -3.92 3.29
CA PHE A 90 15.44 -2.71 2.71
C PHE A 90 15.78 -2.96 1.24
N VAL A 91 15.09 -2.26 0.36
CA VAL A 91 15.34 -2.34 -1.10
C VAL A 91 16.31 -1.23 -1.47
N GLU A 92 17.49 -1.60 -1.93
CA GLU A 92 18.44 -0.63 -2.47
C GLU A 92 17.93 -0.11 -3.82
N LEU A 93 17.94 1.21 -3.95
CA LEU A 93 17.58 1.86 -5.20
C LEU A 93 18.78 1.82 -6.14
N GLY A 94 18.57 1.33 -7.35
CA GLY A 94 19.56 1.32 -8.42
C GLY A 94 19.22 2.33 -9.51
N ASP A 95 20.13 2.47 -10.46
CA ASP A 95 19.88 3.23 -11.68
C ASP A 95 18.91 2.47 -12.59
N LEU A 96 17.96 3.20 -13.16
CA LEU A 96 16.97 2.65 -14.08
C LEU A 96 17.47 2.82 -15.53
N ASP A 97 17.68 1.71 -16.20
CA ASP A 97 17.92 1.65 -17.64
C ASP A 97 16.63 1.26 -18.41
N GLU A 98 16.70 1.30 -19.73
CA GLU A 98 15.57 0.94 -20.59
C GLU A 98 15.07 -0.48 -20.34
N LYS A 99 15.97 -1.44 -20.13
CA LYS A 99 15.61 -2.83 -19.82
C LYS A 99 14.90 -2.98 -18.48
N SER A 100 15.23 -2.15 -17.50
CA SER A 100 14.56 -2.12 -16.20
C SER A 100 13.12 -1.66 -16.36
N TRP A 101 12.86 -0.66 -17.20
CA TRP A 101 11.52 -0.18 -17.50
C TRP A 101 10.70 -1.21 -18.29
N GLU A 102 11.31 -1.86 -19.29
CA GLU A 102 10.65 -2.94 -20.05
C GLU A 102 10.22 -4.09 -19.13
N ARG A 103 11.13 -4.52 -18.24
CA ARG A 103 10.82 -5.57 -17.26
C ARG A 103 9.71 -5.14 -16.30
N PHE A 104 9.79 -3.94 -15.74
CA PHE A 104 8.75 -3.42 -14.86
C PHE A 104 7.38 -3.39 -15.55
N ALA A 105 7.33 -2.95 -16.82
CA ALA A 105 6.09 -2.92 -17.59
C ALA A 105 5.51 -4.33 -17.82
N ALA A 106 6.37 -5.31 -18.10
CA ALA A 106 5.96 -6.71 -18.23
C ALA A 106 5.42 -7.26 -16.91
N ASP A 107 6.16 -7.11 -15.81
CA ASP A 107 5.78 -7.58 -14.48
C ASP A 107 4.46 -6.94 -14.02
N LEU A 108 4.26 -5.64 -14.29
CA LEU A 108 3.03 -4.92 -13.97
C LEU A 108 1.85 -5.43 -14.82
N SER A 109 2.08 -5.70 -16.11
CA SER A 109 1.06 -6.30 -16.97
C SER A 109 0.65 -7.69 -16.49
N ASP A 110 1.61 -8.49 -16.05
CA ASP A 110 1.34 -9.84 -15.53
C ASP A 110 0.63 -9.76 -14.18
N MET A 111 0.96 -8.80 -13.32
CA MET A 111 0.22 -8.54 -12.09
C MET A 111 -1.26 -8.23 -12.36
N HIS A 112 -1.55 -7.43 -13.38
CA HIS A 112 -2.93 -7.10 -13.75
C HIS A 112 -3.72 -8.29 -14.31
N LYS A 113 -3.05 -9.34 -14.79
CA LYS A 113 -3.64 -10.56 -15.34
C LYS A 113 -3.60 -11.74 -14.36
N ALA A 114 -2.97 -11.57 -13.20
CA ALA A 114 -2.76 -12.65 -12.24
C ALA A 114 -4.11 -13.24 -11.78
N ASP A 115 -4.14 -14.56 -11.69
CA ASP A 115 -5.25 -15.25 -11.06
C ASP A 115 -5.19 -15.04 -9.54
N THR A 116 -6.21 -14.39 -9.02
CA THR A 116 -6.33 -14.06 -7.59
C THR A 116 -7.26 -14.99 -6.81
N GLU A 117 -7.89 -15.96 -7.46
CA GLU A 117 -8.89 -16.85 -6.83
C GLU A 117 -8.31 -17.67 -5.67
N SER A 118 -7.01 -17.96 -5.70
CA SER A 118 -6.33 -18.78 -4.69
C SER A 118 -6.09 -18.07 -3.35
N PHE A 119 -6.10 -16.74 -3.32
CA PHE A 119 -5.78 -15.95 -2.12
C PHE A 119 -6.74 -14.79 -1.84
N ILE A 120 -7.70 -14.53 -2.71
CA ILE A 120 -8.80 -13.61 -2.45
C ILE A 120 -10.01 -14.42 -1.97
N PRO A 121 -10.57 -14.11 -0.79
CA PRO A 121 -11.74 -14.82 -0.28
C PRO A 121 -12.92 -14.73 -1.26
N LYS A 122 -13.49 -15.86 -1.60
CA LYS A 122 -14.62 -15.94 -2.57
C LYS A 122 -15.85 -15.13 -2.13
N ASN A 123 -16.01 -14.95 -0.83
CA ASN A 123 -17.16 -14.23 -0.27
C ASN A 123 -17.17 -12.74 -0.63
N ASP A 124 -16.02 -12.13 -0.86
CA ASP A 124 -15.90 -10.70 -1.15
C ASP A 124 -16.15 -10.39 -2.65
N PHE A 125 -15.96 -11.40 -3.51
CA PHE A 125 -16.10 -11.31 -4.95
C PHE A 125 -17.18 -12.25 -5.50
N GLN A 126 -18.27 -12.45 -4.74
CA GLN A 126 -19.40 -13.26 -5.16
C GLN A 126 -20.29 -12.55 -6.20
N ASN A 127 -21.08 -13.34 -6.93
CA ASN A 127 -22.08 -12.86 -7.90
C ASN A 127 -21.51 -12.11 -9.09
N GLY A 128 -20.35 -12.53 -9.61
CA GLY A 128 -19.76 -11.96 -10.82
C GLY A 128 -19.00 -10.65 -10.63
N LYS A 129 -18.92 -10.11 -9.42
CA LYS A 129 -18.14 -8.92 -9.12
C LYS A 129 -16.64 -9.24 -9.15
N LYS A 130 -15.91 -8.62 -10.06
CA LYS A 130 -14.51 -8.96 -10.35
C LYS A 130 -13.53 -7.81 -10.05
N PHE A 131 -14.02 -6.58 -9.94
CA PHE A 131 -13.20 -5.38 -9.81
C PHE A 131 -13.40 -4.75 -8.45
N GLY A 132 -12.34 -4.73 -7.63
CA GLY A 132 -12.38 -4.24 -6.27
C GLY A 132 -11.11 -4.60 -5.52
N PHE A 133 -11.15 -4.51 -4.20
CA PHE A 133 -10.11 -5.00 -3.33
C PHE A 133 -10.71 -5.59 -2.04
N LEU A 134 -9.91 -6.31 -1.26
CA LEU A 134 -10.36 -7.03 -0.05
C LEU A 134 -11.03 -6.11 0.97
N GLN A 135 -10.56 -4.88 1.06
CA GLN A 135 -11.11 -3.84 1.94
C GLN A 135 -10.76 -2.46 1.41
N ASP A 136 -11.45 -1.45 1.93
CA ASP A 136 -11.06 -0.06 1.71
C ASP A 136 -9.64 0.19 2.22
N ASN A 137 -8.89 1.00 1.50
CA ASN A 137 -7.52 1.37 1.85
C ASN A 137 -7.29 2.87 1.71
N TYR A 138 -6.06 3.30 1.44
CA TYR A 138 -5.74 4.72 1.34
C TYR A 138 -4.94 5.03 0.07
N ILE A 139 -5.20 6.21 -0.49
CA ILE A 139 -4.33 6.87 -1.45
C ILE A 139 -3.83 8.17 -0.81
N GLY A 140 -2.55 8.20 -0.43
CA GLY A 140 -2.06 9.23 0.46
C GLY A 140 -2.79 9.17 1.81
N LYS A 141 -3.37 10.28 2.26
CA LYS A 141 -4.21 10.36 3.48
C LYS A 141 -5.70 10.13 3.20
N THR A 142 -6.08 10.02 1.92
CA THR A 142 -7.47 9.92 1.51
C THR A 142 -7.93 8.47 1.53
N LYS A 143 -9.06 8.20 2.18
CA LYS A 143 -9.69 6.88 2.16
C LYS A 143 -10.13 6.54 0.73
N GLN A 144 -9.80 5.34 0.29
CA GLN A 144 -10.11 4.83 -1.03
C GLN A 144 -11.07 3.66 -0.92
N ILE A 145 -12.25 3.83 -1.49
CA ILE A 145 -13.31 2.82 -1.49
C ILE A 145 -12.97 1.72 -2.49
N ASN A 146 -13.13 0.47 -2.07
CA ASN A 146 -12.79 -0.70 -2.86
C ASN A 146 -13.92 -1.71 -2.97
N THR A 147 -15.17 -1.29 -2.76
CA THR A 147 -16.35 -2.15 -2.90
C THR A 147 -16.36 -2.83 -4.29
N PRO A 148 -16.46 -4.17 -4.35
CA PRO A 148 -16.40 -4.89 -5.61
C PRO A 148 -17.53 -4.53 -6.59
N LYS A 149 -17.21 -4.44 -7.88
CA LYS A 149 -18.12 -4.17 -9.00
C LYS A 149 -18.02 -5.25 -10.07
N GLU A 150 -19.05 -5.35 -10.91
CA GLU A 150 -19.10 -6.33 -12.00
C GLU A 150 -18.20 -5.93 -13.16
N THR A 151 -18.09 -4.64 -13.45
CA THR A 151 -17.25 -4.11 -14.53
C THR A 151 -16.16 -3.20 -14.00
N TRP A 152 -15.05 -3.11 -14.76
CA TRP A 152 -14.02 -2.13 -14.48
C TRP A 152 -14.52 -0.70 -14.59
N LEU A 153 -15.42 -0.44 -15.55
CA LEU A 153 -15.98 0.90 -15.76
C LEU A 153 -16.74 1.38 -14.53
N ASP A 154 -17.66 0.55 -13.99
CA ASP A 154 -18.40 0.88 -12.78
C ASP A 154 -17.49 1.07 -11.58
N PHE A 155 -16.48 0.20 -11.43
CA PHE A 155 -15.52 0.32 -10.34
C PHE A 155 -14.73 1.63 -10.43
N PHE A 156 -14.20 1.95 -11.60
CA PHE A 156 -13.39 3.16 -11.80
C PHE A 156 -14.23 4.42 -11.66
N ARG A 157 -15.41 4.45 -12.26
CA ARG A 157 -16.36 5.56 -12.14
C ARG A 157 -16.73 5.82 -10.68
N GLU A 158 -17.36 4.85 -10.03
CA GLU A 158 -17.96 5.05 -8.70
C GLU A 158 -16.93 5.11 -7.58
N ASN A 159 -15.94 4.19 -7.58
CA ASN A 159 -14.99 4.06 -6.48
C ASN A 159 -13.73 4.93 -6.64
N ARG A 160 -13.48 5.48 -7.83
CA ARG A 160 -12.33 6.37 -8.09
C ARG A 160 -12.78 7.77 -8.42
N LEU A 161 -13.40 7.99 -9.58
CA LEU A 161 -13.68 9.33 -10.07
C LEU A 161 -14.70 10.07 -9.21
N GLU A 162 -15.88 9.50 -8.98
CA GLU A 162 -16.93 10.16 -8.20
C GLU A 162 -16.48 10.51 -6.77
N ASN A 163 -15.74 9.61 -6.11
CA ASN A 163 -15.22 9.88 -4.77
C ASN A 163 -14.18 11.01 -4.77
N GLN A 164 -13.30 11.06 -5.78
CA GLN A 164 -12.31 12.12 -5.90
C GLN A 164 -12.98 13.49 -6.19
N PHE A 165 -14.03 13.53 -6.98
CA PHE A 165 -14.77 14.75 -7.26
C PHE A 165 -15.58 15.27 -6.06
N LYS A 166 -16.03 14.39 -5.16
CA LYS A 166 -16.71 14.80 -3.92
C LYS A 166 -15.79 15.51 -2.93
N LEU A 167 -14.51 15.20 -2.91
CA LEU A 167 -13.56 15.78 -1.95
C LEU A 167 -13.42 17.31 -2.09
N PRO A 168 -13.20 17.85 -3.31
CA PRO A 168 -13.13 19.30 -3.53
C PRO A 168 -14.48 19.93 -3.93
N GLU A 169 -15.62 19.29 -3.61
CA GLU A 169 -16.97 19.71 -4.06
C GLU A 169 -17.23 21.22 -3.90
N LYS A 170 -16.82 21.79 -2.77
CA LYS A 170 -16.97 23.24 -2.49
C LYS A 170 -16.15 24.17 -3.41
N HIS A 171 -15.25 23.64 -4.22
CA HIS A 171 -14.43 24.38 -5.16
C HIS A 171 -14.96 24.29 -6.61
N PHE A 172 -15.99 23.49 -6.85
CA PHE A 172 -16.62 23.34 -8.16
C PHE A 172 -17.90 24.16 -8.27
N SER A 173 -18.11 24.79 -9.42
CA SER A 173 -19.39 25.44 -9.77
C SER A 173 -20.40 24.38 -10.24
N SER A 174 -21.69 24.79 -10.30
CA SER A 174 -22.75 23.95 -10.87
C SER A 174 -22.48 23.55 -12.33
N ASP A 175 -21.78 24.39 -13.08
CA ASP A 175 -21.43 24.08 -14.48
C ASP A 175 -20.26 23.10 -14.57
N ASP A 176 -19.33 23.12 -13.62
CA ASP A 176 -18.28 22.11 -13.53
C ASP A 176 -18.88 20.75 -13.21
N PHE A 177 -19.85 20.67 -12.30
CA PHE A 177 -20.56 19.42 -12.01
C PHE A 177 -21.32 18.85 -13.22
N LYS A 178 -21.96 19.72 -14.04
CA LYS A 178 -22.58 19.25 -15.28
C LYS A 178 -21.56 18.65 -16.25
N LYS A 179 -20.38 19.27 -16.38
CA LYS A 179 -19.31 18.77 -17.23
C LYS A 179 -18.74 17.45 -16.70
N ILE A 180 -18.51 17.35 -15.38
CA ILE A 180 -18.04 16.14 -14.70
C ILE A 180 -19.04 15.00 -14.95
N ASN A 181 -20.32 15.20 -14.69
CA ASN A 181 -21.34 14.18 -14.91
C ASN A 181 -21.39 13.72 -16.37
N LYS A 182 -21.28 14.65 -17.32
CA LYS A 182 -21.21 14.29 -18.75
C LYS A 182 -19.98 13.48 -19.13
N LEU A 183 -18.88 13.61 -18.39
CA LEU A 183 -17.67 12.81 -18.60
C LEU A 183 -17.79 11.41 -17.97
N LEU A 184 -18.65 11.28 -16.95
CA LEU A 184 -18.87 10.02 -16.24
C LEU A 184 -19.95 9.15 -16.92
N ASP A 185 -20.82 9.74 -17.73
CA ASP A 185 -21.81 9.02 -18.56
C ASP A 185 -21.19 8.43 -19.82
#